data_780fcac17ff431eedf82f1ef128d4654
#
_entry.id   780fcac17ff431eedf82f1ef128d4654
#
_cell.length_a   1.000
_cell.length_b   1.000
_cell.length_c   1.000
_cell.angle_alpha   90.00
_cell.angle_beta   90.00
_cell.angle_gamma   90.00
#
_symmetry.space_group_name_H-M   'P 1'
#
loop_
_entity.id
_entity.type
_entity.pdbx_description
1 polymer ?
#
loop_
_entity_poly.entity_id
_entity_poly.type
_entity_poly.pdbx_seq_one_letter_code
_entity_poly.pdbx_strand_id
1 'polypeptide(L)'
;MIVEIFKKHQMPRLRFLNLDLRAKFIAGIMILVIWQIGVTLFAANFVAKPLSIIGVFPDVITDEVFIEATAATLSAVIKGLFIALIAGTIVGVAMGRVKFFDRLLNLYINGFYTMPMVAALPLLTIWFGYESNARLATIVFAAFFSIAMSARDGARAVPPEYLEVCSAYRAKPYHIWFDITVFSSLPYLIAGFRLAAGRALVGAVIAEFFISLDGLGMYILSHTRSFQHNEAVVGVLMLIAFGLTFESTMNWVMRRYFPWYRREGRGA
;
A
#
# COMPACT_ATOMS: atom_id res chain seq x y z
N MET A 1 0.08 13.61 -48.43
CA MET A 1 1.51 13.98 -48.27
C MET A 1 1.94 14.20 -46.83
N ILE A 2 1.09 14.69 -45.93
CA ILE A 2 1.46 14.87 -44.48
C ILE A 2 1.30 13.58 -43.69
N VAL A 3 0.41 12.68 -44.05
CA VAL A 3 0.17 11.39 -43.36
C VAL A 3 1.24 10.32 -43.59
N GLU A 4 1.99 10.41 -44.70
CA GLU A 4 3.08 9.47 -45.01
C GLU A 4 4.39 9.75 -44.26
N ILE A 5 4.59 10.98 -43.78
CA ILE A 5 5.81 11.37 -43.02
C ILE A 5 5.78 10.76 -41.61
N PHE A 6 4.59 10.58 -41.02
CA PHE A 6 4.43 9.98 -39.69
C PHE A 6 4.58 8.45 -39.65
N LYS A 7 4.49 7.77 -40.79
CA LYS A 7 4.59 6.28 -40.87
C LYS A 7 6.02 5.76 -40.91
N LYS A 8 7.03 6.62 -41.11
CA LYS A 8 8.43 6.21 -41.31
C LYS A 8 9.33 6.26 -40.06
N HIS A 9 8.78 6.58 -38.88
CA HIS A 9 9.53 6.60 -37.61
C HIS A 9 8.98 5.65 -36.55
N GLN A 10 8.59 4.45 -36.95
CA GLN A 10 8.48 3.35 -36.00
C GLN A 10 9.90 2.83 -35.70
N MET A 11 10.60 3.55 -34.81
CA MET A 11 11.83 3.01 -34.22
C MET A 11 11.51 1.71 -33.46
N PRO A 12 12.36 0.67 -33.56
CA PRO A 12 12.09 -0.62 -32.97
C PRO A 12 11.95 -0.50 -31.43
N ARG A 13 10.74 -0.66 -30.92
CA ARG A 13 10.38 -0.59 -29.49
C ARG A 13 11.29 -1.41 -28.55
N LEU A 14 11.93 -2.46 -29.07
CA LEU A 14 12.84 -3.33 -28.32
C LEU A 14 14.19 -2.68 -27.95
N ARG A 15 14.68 -1.74 -28.76
CA ARG A 15 15.95 -1.05 -28.48
C ARG A 15 15.82 0.00 -27.36
N PHE A 16 14.66 0.66 -27.26
CA PHE A 16 14.37 1.62 -26.19
C PHE A 16 14.18 0.95 -24.83
N LEU A 17 13.53 -0.24 -24.75
CA LEU A 17 13.38 -0.98 -23.50
C LEU A 17 14.73 -1.36 -22.88
N ASN A 18 15.70 -1.79 -23.68
CA ASN A 18 17.03 -2.16 -23.18
C ASN A 18 17.88 -0.94 -22.78
N LEU A 19 17.74 0.19 -23.47
CA LEU A 19 18.39 1.45 -23.10
C LEU A 19 17.82 2.01 -21.80
N ASP A 20 16.49 1.94 -21.64
CA ASP A 20 15.78 2.42 -20.43
C ASP A 20 16.14 1.57 -19.19
N LEU A 21 16.25 0.26 -19.36
CA LEU A 21 16.67 -0.64 -18.28
C LEU A 21 18.13 -0.43 -17.87
N ARG A 22 19.02 -0.24 -18.84
CA ARG A 22 20.43 0.06 -18.57
C ARG A 22 20.59 1.42 -17.90
N ALA A 23 19.87 2.43 -18.37
CA ALA A 23 19.89 3.76 -17.77
C ALA A 23 19.41 3.75 -16.32
N LYS A 24 18.34 3.02 -16.01
CA LYS A 24 17.84 2.83 -14.63
C LYS A 24 18.85 2.11 -13.73
N PHE A 25 19.52 1.08 -14.26
CA PHE A 25 20.53 0.35 -13.53
C PHE A 25 21.77 1.22 -13.23
N ILE A 26 22.24 1.97 -14.23
CA ILE A 26 23.36 2.91 -14.07
C ILE A 26 23.00 4.01 -13.06
N ALA A 27 21.80 4.58 -13.15
CA ALA A 27 21.33 5.58 -12.19
C ALA A 27 21.29 5.02 -10.77
N GLY A 28 20.82 3.79 -10.58
CA GLY A 28 20.82 3.11 -9.27
C GLY A 28 22.24 2.94 -8.71
N ILE A 29 23.18 2.47 -9.53
CA ILE A 29 24.58 2.34 -9.13
C ILE A 29 25.17 3.71 -8.78
N MET A 30 24.92 4.74 -9.59
CA MET A 30 25.43 6.09 -9.30
C MET A 30 24.91 6.61 -7.95
N ILE A 31 23.64 6.41 -7.65
CA ILE A 31 23.06 6.81 -6.36
C ILE A 31 23.75 6.09 -5.21
N LEU A 32 23.98 4.79 -5.31
CA LEU A 32 24.67 4.01 -4.29
C LEU A 32 26.14 4.45 -4.11
N VAL A 33 26.85 4.75 -5.20
CA VAL A 33 28.24 5.24 -5.16
C VAL A 33 28.29 6.63 -4.53
N ILE A 34 27.40 7.54 -4.92
CA ILE A 34 27.32 8.89 -4.32
C ILE A 34 27.01 8.78 -2.82
N TRP A 35 26.07 7.92 -2.43
CA TRP A 35 25.76 7.68 -1.03
C TRP A 35 26.99 7.12 -0.28
N GLN A 36 27.64 6.08 -0.80
CA GLN A 36 28.83 5.48 -0.18
C GLN A 36 29.94 6.52 0.03
N ILE A 37 30.28 7.31 -1.01
CA ILE A 37 31.33 8.33 -0.96
C ILE A 37 30.94 9.46 0.00
N GLY A 38 29.72 9.96 -0.09
CA GLY A 38 29.22 11.04 0.74
C GLY A 38 29.28 10.68 2.23
N VAL A 39 28.78 9.49 2.59
CA VAL A 39 28.82 9.02 3.99
C VAL A 39 30.25 8.81 4.47
N THR A 40 31.12 8.24 3.63
CA THR A 40 32.52 7.98 4.02
C THR A 40 33.28 9.28 4.28
N LEU A 41 33.00 10.35 3.53
CA LEU A 41 33.70 11.62 3.66
C LEU A 41 33.12 12.52 4.77
N PHE A 42 31.82 12.54 4.97
CA PHE A 42 31.18 13.53 5.82
C PHE A 42 30.51 12.97 7.10
N ALA A 43 30.17 11.68 7.14
CA ALA A 43 29.35 11.15 8.22
C ALA A 43 29.64 9.66 8.55
N ALA A 44 30.89 9.24 8.48
CA ALA A 44 31.32 7.85 8.53
C ALA A 44 30.81 7.04 9.73
N ASN A 45 30.53 7.68 10.86
CA ASN A 45 30.12 7.03 12.11
C ASN A 45 28.63 7.25 12.44
N PHE A 46 27.93 8.10 11.71
CA PHE A 46 26.56 8.50 12.03
C PHE A 46 25.51 8.04 11.01
N VAL A 47 25.94 7.59 9.85
CA VAL A 47 25.04 7.16 8.77
C VAL A 47 25.45 5.81 8.23
N ALA A 48 24.47 4.95 7.96
CA ALA A 48 24.70 3.64 7.38
C ALA A 48 25.38 3.73 5.99
N LYS A 49 26.32 2.82 5.73
CA LYS A 49 27.06 2.74 4.47
C LYS A 49 26.54 1.57 3.63
N PRO A 50 26.28 1.75 2.33
CA PRO A 50 25.81 0.68 1.47
C PRO A 50 26.61 -0.61 1.54
N LEU A 51 27.95 -0.54 1.53
CA LEU A 51 28.81 -1.71 1.63
C LEU A 51 28.72 -2.40 3.00
N SER A 52 28.62 -1.61 4.09
CA SER A 52 28.48 -2.16 5.44
C SER A 52 27.09 -2.81 5.63
N ILE A 53 26.03 -2.26 5.05
CA ILE A 53 24.69 -2.85 5.06
C ILE A 53 24.73 -4.24 4.41
N ILE A 54 25.38 -4.36 3.23
CA ILE A 54 25.53 -5.65 2.54
C ILE A 54 26.30 -6.65 3.41
N GLY A 55 27.32 -6.18 4.16
CA GLY A 55 28.11 -7.03 5.03
C GLY A 55 27.34 -7.59 6.21
N VAL A 56 26.48 -6.80 6.88
CA VAL A 56 25.67 -7.23 8.03
C VAL A 56 24.37 -7.92 7.62
N PHE A 57 23.96 -7.82 6.38
CA PHE A 57 22.68 -8.33 5.90
C PHE A 57 22.48 -9.83 6.17
N PRO A 58 23.44 -10.75 5.89
CA PRO A 58 23.25 -12.17 6.17
C PRO A 58 23.05 -12.47 7.66
N ASP A 59 23.79 -11.79 8.53
CA ASP A 59 23.71 -12.00 9.98
C ASP A 59 22.37 -11.53 10.52
N VAL A 60 21.90 -10.35 10.07
CA VAL A 60 20.61 -9.78 10.50
C VAL A 60 19.43 -10.64 10.08
N ILE A 61 19.38 -11.12 8.83
CA ILE A 61 18.22 -11.91 8.35
C ILE A 61 18.13 -13.30 8.99
N THR A 62 19.21 -13.79 9.62
CA THR A 62 19.24 -15.05 10.35
C THR A 62 19.10 -14.86 11.86
N ASP A 63 19.12 -13.62 12.34
CA ASP A 63 18.92 -13.29 13.75
C ASP A 63 17.46 -13.57 14.18
N GLU A 64 17.33 -14.31 15.27
CA GLU A 64 16.02 -14.71 15.83
C GLU A 64 15.16 -13.49 16.19
N VAL A 65 15.77 -12.46 16.80
CA VAL A 65 15.09 -11.20 17.17
C VAL A 65 14.54 -10.50 15.94
N PHE A 66 15.30 -10.47 14.84
CA PHE A 66 14.84 -9.86 13.59
C PHE A 66 13.70 -10.64 12.94
N ILE A 67 13.77 -11.98 12.97
CA ILE A 67 12.73 -12.85 12.42
C ILE A 67 11.43 -12.69 13.21
N GLU A 68 11.50 -12.70 14.54
CA GLU A 68 10.34 -12.50 15.40
C GLU A 68 9.72 -11.12 15.21
N ALA A 69 10.52 -10.05 15.17
CA ALA A 69 10.09 -8.69 14.90
C ALA A 69 9.38 -8.58 13.55
N THR A 70 9.95 -9.22 12.53
CA THR A 70 9.40 -9.30 11.18
C THR A 70 8.03 -9.99 11.16
N ALA A 71 7.92 -11.14 11.82
CA ALA A 71 6.69 -11.91 11.92
C ALA A 71 5.60 -11.14 12.71
N ALA A 72 5.99 -10.46 13.78
CA ALA A 72 5.09 -9.64 14.60
C ALA A 72 4.45 -8.51 13.79
N THR A 73 5.27 -7.72 13.09
CA THR A 73 4.76 -6.63 12.22
C THR A 73 3.89 -7.17 11.09
N LEU A 74 4.35 -8.21 10.38
CA LEU A 74 3.62 -8.77 9.24
C LEU A 74 2.26 -9.34 9.65
N SER A 75 2.22 -10.08 10.77
CA SER A 75 0.96 -10.63 11.29
C SER A 75 -0.03 -9.54 11.70
N ALA A 76 0.44 -8.46 12.33
CA ALA A 76 -0.39 -7.32 12.70
C ALA A 76 -0.93 -6.59 11.46
N VAL A 77 -0.09 -6.36 10.44
CA VAL A 77 -0.48 -5.73 9.18
C VAL A 77 -1.54 -6.56 8.45
N ILE A 78 -1.33 -7.88 8.33
CA ILE A 78 -2.30 -8.77 7.67
C ILE A 78 -3.66 -8.75 8.40
N LYS A 79 -3.65 -8.88 9.74
CA LYS A 79 -4.88 -8.82 10.55
C LYS A 79 -5.60 -7.48 10.39
N GLY A 80 -4.86 -6.37 10.49
CA GLY A 80 -5.42 -5.03 10.35
C GLY A 80 -5.97 -4.75 8.96
N LEU A 81 -5.25 -5.17 7.90
CA LEU A 81 -5.73 -5.07 6.53
C LEU A 81 -7.00 -5.88 6.28
N PHE A 82 -7.10 -7.09 6.85
CA PHE A 82 -8.29 -7.91 6.70
C PHE A 82 -9.52 -7.26 7.36
N ILE A 83 -9.37 -6.72 8.57
CA ILE A 83 -10.44 -5.97 9.25
C ILE A 83 -10.82 -4.73 8.45
N ALA A 84 -9.83 -3.95 8.00
CA ALA A 84 -10.05 -2.76 7.21
C ALA A 84 -10.72 -3.05 5.87
N LEU A 85 -10.37 -4.18 5.22
CA LEU A 85 -10.98 -4.62 3.97
C LEU A 85 -12.48 -4.88 4.15
N ILE A 86 -12.85 -5.64 5.16
CA ILE A 86 -14.26 -5.96 5.43
C ILE A 86 -15.03 -4.69 5.77
N ALA A 87 -14.58 -3.95 6.79
CA ALA A 87 -15.28 -2.76 7.27
C ALA A 87 -15.32 -1.64 6.21
N GLY A 88 -14.19 -1.37 5.55
CA GLY A 88 -14.09 -0.36 4.50
C GLY A 88 -14.94 -0.68 3.28
N THR A 89 -14.99 -1.95 2.87
CA THR A 89 -15.85 -2.37 1.75
C THR A 89 -17.33 -2.20 2.09
N ILE A 90 -17.77 -2.63 3.26
CA ILE A 90 -19.18 -2.50 3.69
C ILE A 90 -19.58 -1.01 3.70
N VAL A 91 -18.80 -0.18 4.38
CA VAL A 91 -19.08 1.26 4.49
C VAL A 91 -19.01 1.94 3.12
N GLY A 92 -17.97 1.67 2.34
CA GLY A 92 -17.79 2.29 1.03
C GLY A 92 -18.88 1.93 0.03
N VAL A 93 -19.24 0.64 -0.07
CA VAL A 93 -20.34 0.20 -0.96
C VAL A 93 -21.67 0.80 -0.50
N ALA A 94 -21.93 0.85 0.81
CA ALA A 94 -23.14 1.50 1.34
C ALA A 94 -23.20 2.99 0.95
N MET A 95 -22.09 3.71 1.05
CA MET A 95 -21.99 5.12 0.61
C MET A 95 -22.16 5.27 -0.91
N GLY A 96 -21.59 4.36 -1.68
CA GLY A 96 -21.69 4.44 -3.15
C GLY A 96 -23.12 4.23 -3.67
N ARG A 97 -23.93 3.42 -2.99
CA ARG A 97 -25.28 3.03 -3.40
C ARG A 97 -26.40 3.82 -2.72
N VAL A 98 -26.19 4.24 -1.48
CA VAL A 98 -27.23 4.90 -0.67
C VAL A 98 -26.84 6.36 -0.43
N LYS A 99 -27.53 7.29 -1.10
CA LYS A 99 -27.26 8.74 -1.00
C LYS A 99 -27.27 9.29 0.43
N PHE A 100 -28.08 8.69 1.32
CA PHE A 100 -28.13 9.09 2.72
C PHE A 100 -26.79 8.83 3.43
N PHE A 101 -26.23 7.62 3.31
CA PHE A 101 -24.93 7.30 3.91
C PHE A 101 -23.81 8.13 3.30
N ASP A 102 -23.86 8.40 2.02
CA ASP A 102 -22.86 9.25 1.37
C ASP A 102 -22.87 10.67 1.93
N ARG A 103 -24.04 11.30 2.02
CA ARG A 103 -24.17 12.65 2.58
C ARG A 103 -23.72 12.71 4.05
N LEU A 104 -24.03 11.67 4.83
CA LEU A 104 -23.69 11.61 6.24
C LEU A 104 -22.18 11.41 6.47
N LEU A 105 -21.56 10.46 5.76
CA LEU A 105 -20.22 9.98 6.06
C LEU A 105 -19.09 10.60 5.22
N ASN A 106 -19.44 11.16 4.04
CA ASN A 106 -18.42 11.65 3.10
C ASN A 106 -17.48 12.70 3.70
N LEU A 107 -18.02 13.66 4.45
CA LEU A 107 -17.21 14.69 5.09
C LEU A 107 -16.22 14.09 6.09
N TYR A 108 -16.67 13.17 6.93
CA TYR A 108 -15.86 12.54 7.97
C TYR A 108 -14.81 11.62 7.36
N ILE A 109 -15.18 10.79 6.39
CA ILE A 109 -14.24 9.85 5.74
C ILE A 109 -13.13 10.62 5.02
N ASN A 110 -13.47 11.67 4.26
CA ASN A 110 -12.45 12.49 3.61
C ASN A 110 -11.59 13.25 4.63
N GLY A 111 -12.17 13.78 5.70
CA GLY A 111 -11.45 14.45 6.77
C GLY A 111 -10.43 13.53 7.46
N PHE A 112 -10.87 12.36 7.89
CA PHE A 112 -9.96 11.38 8.51
C PHE A 112 -8.94 10.78 7.54
N TYR A 113 -9.29 10.64 6.26
CA TYR A 113 -8.33 10.21 5.23
C TYR A 113 -7.13 11.14 5.09
N THR A 114 -7.33 12.45 5.28
CA THR A 114 -6.27 13.46 5.19
C THR A 114 -5.55 13.67 6.51
N MET A 115 -6.06 13.11 7.62
CA MET A 115 -5.47 13.28 8.94
C MET A 115 -4.08 12.64 9.02
N PRO A 116 -3.07 13.37 9.52
CA PRO A 116 -1.75 12.78 9.78
C PRO A 116 -1.86 11.63 10.79
N MET A 117 -1.38 10.44 10.41
CA MET A 117 -1.50 9.22 11.24
C MET A 117 -0.86 9.37 12.61
N VAL A 118 0.27 10.07 12.68
CA VAL A 118 0.98 10.34 13.95
C VAL A 118 0.11 11.12 14.93
N ALA A 119 -0.77 12.01 14.45
CA ALA A 119 -1.67 12.78 15.29
C ALA A 119 -2.84 11.94 15.84
N ALA A 120 -3.24 10.88 15.12
CA ALA A 120 -4.31 9.98 15.57
C ALA A 120 -3.86 9.02 16.67
N LEU A 121 -2.57 8.68 16.72
CA LEU A 121 -2.04 7.63 17.58
C LEU A 121 -2.30 7.86 19.10
N PRO A 122 -2.08 9.06 19.68
CA PRO A 122 -2.37 9.30 21.10
C PRO A 122 -3.84 9.04 21.45
N LEU A 123 -4.76 9.36 20.56
CA LEU A 123 -6.20 9.10 20.76
C LEU A 123 -6.49 7.59 20.73
N LEU A 124 -5.88 6.88 19.80
CA LEU A 124 -6.04 5.44 19.68
C LEU A 124 -5.44 4.70 20.90
N THR A 125 -4.31 5.18 21.44
CA THR A 125 -3.72 4.59 22.65
C THR A 125 -4.55 4.85 23.91
N ILE A 126 -5.22 5.99 24.01
CA ILE A 126 -6.16 6.26 25.11
C ILE A 126 -7.37 5.32 25.06
N TRP A 127 -7.88 5.02 23.87
CA TRP A 127 -9.08 4.19 23.72
C TRP A 127 -8.79 2.68 23.79
N PHE A 128 -7.65 2.24 23.25
CA PHE A 128 -7.32 0.82 23.10
C PHE A 128 -6.18 0.35 24.00
N GLY A 129 -5.61 1.25 24.83
CA GLY A 129 -4.47 0.96 25.69
C GLY A 129 -3.13 1.02 24.93
N TYR A 130 -2.04 0.80 25.68
CA TYR A 130 -0.66 0.78 25.14
C TYR A 130 -0.22 -0.66 24.85
N GLU A 131 -1.04 -1.39 24.07
CA GLU A 131 -0.86 -2.81 23.76
C GLU A 131 -1.09 -3.09 22.27
N SER A 132 -1.03 -4.37 21.91
CA SER A 132 -1.26 -4.83 20.53
C SER A 132 -2.60 -4.41 19.94
N ASN A 133 -3.62 -4.13 20.78
CA ASN A 133 -4.92 -3.62 20.34
C ASN A 133 -4.80 -2.21 19.75
N ALA A 134 -4.01 -1.31 20.35
CA ALA A 134 -3.78 0.02 19.81
C ALA A 134 -2.99 -0.04 18.49
N ARG A 135 -2.00 -0.95 18.38
CA ARG A 135 -1.30 -1.21 17.10
C ARG A 135 -2.29 -1.66 16.03
N LEU A 136 -3.14 -2.63 16.35
CA LEU A 136 -4.14 -3.12 15.42
C LEU A 136 -5.12 -2.02 15.00
N ALA A 137 -5.64 -1.24 15.96
CA ALA A 137 -6.52 -0.10 15.70
C ALA A 137 -5.85 0.95 14.79
N THR A 138 -4.57 1.22 15.02
CA THR A 138 -3.78 2.14 14.19
C THR A 138 -3.67 1.65 12.76
N ILE A 139 -3.38 0.37 12.55
CA ILE A 139 -3.28 -0.23 11.21
C ILE A 139 -4.65 -0.18 10.51
N VAL A 140 -5.72 -0.57 11.22
CA VAL A 140 -7.08 -0.53 10.68
C VAL A 140 -7.46 0.91 10.31
N PHE A 141 -7.21 1.88 11.18
CA PHE A 141 -7.49 3.28 10.91
C PHE A 141 -6.73 3.78 9.67
N ALA A 142 -5.45 3.47 9.53
CA ALA A 142 -4.64 3.87 8.38
C ALA A 142 -5.16 3.31 7.06
N ALA A 143 -5.63 2.06 7.06
CA ALA A 143 -6.05 1.34 5.85
C ALA A 143 -7.51 1.58 5.46
N PHE A 144 -8.40 1.71 6.45
CA PHE A 144 -9.85 1.73 6.29
C PHE A 144 -10.33 2.77 5.29
N PHE A 145 -9.88 4.02 5.41
CA PHE A 145 -10.39 5.12 4.59
C PHE A 145 -10.04 4.96 3.11
N SER A 146 -8.86 4.42 2.80
CA SER A 146 -8.44 4.14 1.42
C SER A 146 -9.36 3.10 0.77
N ILE A 147 -9.72 2.06 1.53
CA ILE A 147 -10.61 1.00 1.06
C ILE A 147 -12.04 1.54 0.91
N ALA A 148 -12.52 2.27 1.92
CA ALA A 148 -13.88 2.82 1.91
C ALA A 148 -14.11 3.77 0.73
N MET A 149 -13.15 4.67 0.44
CA MET A 149 -13.23 5.56 -0.72
C MET A 149 -13.22 4.79 -2.04
N SER A 150 -12.32 3.84 -2.20
CA SER A 150 -12.24 3.04 -3.42
C SER A 150 -13.47 2.14 -3.62
N ALA A 151 -14.00 1.58 -2.54
CA ALA A 151 -15.25 0.80 -2.57
C ALA A 151 -16.45 1.66 -2.97
N ARG A 152 -16.53 2.88 -2.43
CA ARG A 152 -17.54 3.87 -2.79
C ARG A 152 -17.49 4.23 -4.27
N ASP A 153 -16.31 4.55 -4.77
CA ASP A 153 -16.11 4.93 -6.17
C ASP A 153 -16.42 3.75 -7.10
N GLY A 154 -16.00 2.54 -6.74
CA GLY A 154 -16.34 1.32 -7.46
C GLY A 154 -17.85 1.03 -7.49
N ALA A 155 -18.53 1.23 -6.35
CA ALA A 155 -19.99 1.06 -6.29
C ALA A 155 -20.76 2.10 -7.13
N ARG A 156 -20.19 3.28 -7.35
CA ARG A 156 -20.75 4.33 -8.23
C ARG A 156 -20.44 4.11 -9.70
N ALA A 157 -19.35 3.41 -10.00
CA ALA A 157 -18.92 3.14 -11.36
C ALA A 157 -19.73 2.04 -12.07
N VAL A 158 -20.75 1.47 -11.41
CA VAL A 158 -21.66 0.50 -12.05
C VAL A 158 -22.41 1.17 -13.20
N PRO A 159 -22.30 0.67 -14.44
CA PRO A 159 -23.00 1.21 -15.57
C PRO A 159 -24.52 1.22 -15.34
N PRO A 160 -25.21 2.34 -15.65
CA PRO A 160 -26.67 2.44 -15.44
C PRO A 160 -27.45 1.38 -16.22
N GLU A 161 -26.94 0.93 -17.36
CA GLU A 161 -27.55 -0.10 -18.20
C GLU A 161 -27.76 -1.43 -17.44
N TYR A 162 -26.81 -1.81 -16.57
CA TYR A 162 -26.96 -3.00 -15.74
C TYR A 162 -28.09 -2.88 -14.72
N LEU A 163 -28.28 -1.67 -14.18
CA LEU A 163 -29.35 -1.39 -13.23
C LEU A 163 -30.74 -1.34 -13.93
N GLU A 164 -30.80 -0.84 -15.17
CA GLU A 164 -31.98 -0.85 -16.01
C GLU A 164 -32.41 -2.28 -16.35
N VAL A 165 -31.47 -3.16 -16.74
CA VAL A 165 -31.73 -4.58 -16.95
C VAL A 165 -32.28 -5.23 -15.69
N CYS A 166 -31.65 -4.99 -14.53
CA CYS A 166 -32.17 -5.51 -13.25
C CYS A 166 -33.59 -5.03 -12.92
N SER A 167 -33.88 -3.78 -13.24
CA SER A 167 -35.21 -3.22 -13.05
C SER A 167 -36.24 -3.86 -13.99
N ALA A 168 -35.89 -4.04 -15.26
CA ALA A 168 -36.75 -4.67 -16.27
C ALA A 168 -37.13 -6.13 -15.90
N TYR A 169 -36.17 -6.86 -15.34
CA TYR A 169 -36.38 -8.25 -14.89
C TYR A 169 -36.86 -8.35 -13.43
N ARG A 170 -37.20 -7.20 -12.79
CA ARG A 170 -37.63 -7.16 -11.37
C ARG A 170 -36.67 -7.90 -10.43
N ALA A 171 -35.37 -7.76 -10.66
CA ALA A 171 -34.37 -8.42 -9.81
C ALA A 171 -34.50 -7.99 -8.36
N LYS A 172 -34.33 -8.94 -7.45
CA LYS A 172 -34.38 -8.64 -6.01
C LYS A 172 -33.20 -7.77 -5.61
N PRO A 173 -33.37 -6.86 -4.61
CA PRO A 173 -32.31 -5.93 -4.22
C PRO A 173 -30.96 -6.59 -3.91
N TYR A 174 -30.95 -7.80 -3.30
CA TYR A 174 -29.70 -8.48 -2.97
C TYR A 174 -28.88 -8.86 -4.20
N HIS A 175 -29.51 -9.18 -5.35
CA HIS A 175 -28.80 -9.44 -6.61
C HIS A 175 -28.10 -8.17 -7.13
N ILE A 176 -28.75 -7.02 -6.99
CA ILE A 176 -28.14 -5.73 -7.39
C ILE A 176 -26.92 -5.42 -6.51
N TRP A 177 -27.00 -5.73 -5.20
CA TRP A 177 -25.90 -5.48 -4.28
C TRP A 177 -24.75 -6.45 -4.46
N PHE A 178 -25.01 -7.76 -4.42
CA PHE A 178 -23.96 -8.78 -4.40
C PHE A 178 -23.48 -9.16 -5.79
N ASP A 179 -24.39 -9.39 -6.74
CA ASP A 179 -24.02 -9.92 -8.06
C ASP A 179 -23.53 -8.82 -9.01
N ILE A 180 -23.99 -7.57 -8.86
CA ILE A 180 -23.61 -6.48 -9.75
C ILE A 180 -22.67 -5.51 -9.06
N THR A 181 -23.11 -4.88 -7.96
CA THR A 181 -22.34 -3.79 -7.35
C THR A 181 -21.00 -4.27 -6.80
N VAL A 182 -20.97 -5.35 -6.04
CA VAL A 182 -19.72 -5.88 -5.47
C VAL A 182 -18.77 -6.32 -6.58
N PHE A 183 -19.25 -7.09 -7.57
CA PHE A 183 -18.39 -7.55 -8.67
C PHE A 183 -17.88 -6.42 -9.55
N SER A 184 -18.71 -5.43 -9.87
CA SER A 184 -18.26 -4.24 -10.62
C SER A 184 -17.28 -3.38 -9.82
N SER A 185 -17.36 -3.41 -8.49
CA SER A 185 -16.45 -2.67 -7.59
C SER A 185 -15.10 -3.37 -7.38
N LEU A 186 -14.96 -4.65 -7.71
CA LEU A 186 -13.74 -5.42 -7.42
C LEU A 186 -12.43 -4.79 -7.94
N PRO A 187 -12.35 -4.25 -9.18
CA PRO A 187 -11.14 -3.60 -9.65
C PRO A 187 -10.75 -2.37 -8.81
N TYR A 188 -11.76 -1.59 -8.39
CA TYR A 188 -11.57 -0.43 -7.51
C TYR A 188 -11.14 -0.84 -6.10
N LEU A 189 -11.76 -1.91 -5.57
CA LEU A 189 -11.39 -2.50 -4.27
C LEU A 189 -9.94 -2.96 -4.26
N ILE A 190 -9.47 -3.64 -5.30
CA ILE A 190 -8.09 -4.10 -5.39
C ILE A 190 -7.13 -2.90 -5.47
N ALA A 191 -7.48 -1.85 -6.23
CA ALA A 191 -6.69 -0.63 -6.27
C ALA A 191 -6.63 0.06 -4.90
N GLY A 192 -7.77 0.17 -4.21
CA GLY A 192 -7.86 0.70 -2.84
C GLY A 192 -7.10 -0.12 -1.82
N PHE A 193 -7.18 -1.46 -1.92
CA PHE A 193 -6.47 -2.37 -1.04
C PHE A 193 -4.94 -2.27 -1.21
N ARG A 194 -4.47 -2.08 -2.45
CA ARG A 194 -3.05 -1.80 -2.72
C ARG A 194 -2.57 -0.53 -2.03
N LEU A 195 -3.36 0.55 -2.11
CA LEU A 195 -3.03 1.80 -1.43
C LEU A 195 -3.10 1.66 0.09
N ALA A 196 -4.10 0.93 0.59
CA ALA A 196 -4.30 0.66 2.00
C ALA A 196 -3.14 -0.14 2.62
N ALA A 197 -2.54 -1.08 1.88
CA ALA A 197 -1.41 -1.86 2.37
C ALA A 197 -0.18 -1.02 2.68
N GLY A 198 0.16 -0.06 1.82
CA GLY A 198 1.24 0.89 2.12
C GLY A 198 0.95 1.71 3.37
N ARG A 199 -0.29 2.20 3.52
CA ARG A 199 -0.71 2.93 4.72
C ARG A 199 -0.73 2.06 5.97
N ALA A 200 -1.12 0.78 5.86
CA ALA A 200 -1.10 -0.18 6.94
C ALA A 200 0.31 -0.43 7.48
N LEU A 201 1.29 -0.60 6.58
CA LEU A 201 2.70 -0.72 6.96
C LEU A 201 3.20 0.53 7.71
N VAL A 202 2.89 1.72 7.19
CA VAL A 202 3.23 2.98 7.88
C VAL A 202 2.55 3.05 9.24
N GLY A 203 1.28 2.69 9.34
CA GLY A 203 0.53 2.66 10.60
C GLY A 203 1.14 1.70 11.62
N ALA A 204 1.58 0.50 11.18
CA ALA A 204 2.24 -0.48 12.03
C ALA A 204 3.54 0.07 12.62
N VAL A 205 4.43 0.59 11.76
CA VAL A 205 5.73 1.15 12.18
C VAL A 205 5.56 2.33 13.14
N ILE A 206 4.62 3.24 12.86
CA ILE A 206 4.33 4.37 13.74
C ILE A 206 3.84 3.86 15.11
N ALA A 207 2.92 2.90 15.14
CA ALA A 207 2.43 2.34 16.40
C ALA A 207 3.57 1.66 17.18
N GLU A 208 4.41 0.87 16.53
CA GLU A 208 5.55 0.21 17.15
C GLU A 208 6.58 1.19 17.73
N PHE A 209 6.83 2.32 17.08
CA PHE A 209 7.70 3.38 17.59
C PHE A 209 7.17 4.02 18.87
N PHE A 210 5.86 4.27 18.95
CA PHE A 210 5.27 5.03 20.05
C PHE A 210 4.83 4.17 21.22
N ILE A 211 4.40 2.93 20.95
CA ILE A 211 3.87 2.03 21.98
C ILE A 211 4.99 1.10 22.52
N SER A 212 6.17 1.13 21.90
CA SER A 212 7.33 0.28 22.25
C SER A 212 6.99 -1.23 22.20
N LEU A 213 6.19 -1.63 21.21
CA LEU A 213 5.83 -3.02 20.98
C LEU A 213 6.85 -3.72 20.10
N ASP A 214 7.01 -5.01 20.32
CA ASP A 214 7.84 -5.86 19.47
C ASP A 214 7.40 -5.80 18.01
N GLY A 215 8.35 -5.60 17.12
CA GLY A 215 8.13 -5.46 15.69
C GLY A 215 9.30 -4.79 14.98
N LEU A 216 9.25 -4.77 13.64
CA LEU A 216 10.29 -4.15 12.81
C LEU A 216 10.50 -2.67 13.11
N GLY A 217 9.43 -1.93 13.46
CA GLY A 217 9.54 -0.55 13.88
C GLY A 217 10.40 -0.42 15.14
N MET A 218 10.11 -1.22 16.18
CA MET A 218 10.91 -1.19 17.40
C MET A 218 12.34 -1.70 17.17
N TYR A 219 12.53 -2.71 16.33
CA TYR A 219 13.85 -3.16 15.90
C TYR A 219 14.67 -2.02 15.28
N ILE A 220 14.09 -1.30 14.32
CA ILE A 220 14.73 -0.14 13.67
C ILE A 220 15.05 0.95 14.71
N LEU A 221 14.12 1.26 15.60
CA LEU A 221 14.28 2.32 16.59
C LEU A 221 15.38 1.97 17.61
N SER A 222 15.41 0.73 18.12
CA SER A 222 16.41 0.28 19.10
C SER A 222 17.82 0.27 18.52
N HIS A 223 18.00 -0.25 17.30
CA HIS A 223 19.30 -0.26 16.63
C HIS A 223 19.77 1.16 16.25
N THR A 224 18.83 2.03 15.85
CA THR A 224 19.17 3.45 15.62
C THR A 224 19.65 4.15 16.89
N ARG A 225 19.00 3.90 18.04
CA ARG A 225 19.41 4.46 19.34
C ARG A 225 20.76 3.91 19.85
N SER A 226 21.08 2.68 19.47
CA SER A 226 22.35 2.01 19.80
C SER A 226 23.48 2.31 18.80
N PHE A 227 23.27 3.24 17.86
CA PHE A 227 24.21 3.58 16.79
C PHE A 227 24.55 2.42 15.84
N GLN A 228 23.71 1.39 15.79
CA GLN A 228 23.78 0.26 14.86
C GLN A 228 22.97 0.58 13.60
N HIS A 229 23.40 1.60 12.87
CA HIS A 229 22.63 2.14 11.75
C HIS A 229 22.52 1.21 10.55
N ASN A 230 23.51 0.31 10.36
CA ASN A 230 23.48 -0.63 9.25
C ASN A 230 22.39 -1.69 9.46
N GLU A 231 22.26 -2.23 10.66
CA GLU A 231 21.24 -3.19 11.09
C GLU A 231 19.84 -2.55 11.02
N ALA A 232 19.72 -1.31 11.49
CA ALA A 232 18.46 -0.55 11.38
C ALA A 232 18.00 -0.39 9.92
N VAL A 233 18.92 -0.12 8.99
CA VAL A 233 18.59 0.01 7.55
C VAL A 233 18.18 -1.34 6.96
N VAL A 234 18.70 -2.47 7.41
CA VAL A 234 18.21 -3.81 6.99
C VAL A 234 16.73 -3.95 7.35
N GLY A 235 16.31 -3.49 8.54
CA GLY A 235 14.89 -3.45 8.93
C GLY A 235 14.04 -2.60 7.97
N VAL A 236 14.53 -1.42 7.59
CA VAL A 236 13.86 -0.56 6.59
C VAL A 236 13.76 -1.26 5.22
N LEU A 237 14.84 -1.92 4.78
CA LEU A 237 14.84 -2.69 3.52
C LEU A 237 13.83 -3.83 3.55
N MET A 238 13.64 -4.49 4.70
CA MET A 238 12.62 -5.52 4.86
C MET A 238 11.20 -4.94 4.71
N LEU A 239 10.91 -3.77 5.28
CA LEU A 239 9.62 -3.09 5.09
C LEU A 239 9.37 -2.72 3.62
N ILE A 240 10.40 -2.24 2.92
CA ILE A 240 10.34 -1.97 1.48
C ILE A 240 10.06 -3.26 0.70
N ALA A 241 10.74 -4.35 1.03
CA ALA A 241 10.53 -5.65 0.39
C ALA A 241 9.09 -6.15 0.58
N PHE A 242 8.50 -5.97 1.75
CA PHE A 242 7.09 -6.28 1.98
C PHE A 242 6.15 -5.43 1.13
N GLY A 243 6.38 -4.12 1.09
CA GLY A 243 5.59 -3.22 0.25
C GLY A 243 5.63 -3.63 -1.23
N LEU A 244 6.82 -3.89 -1.76
CA LEU A 244 7.03 -4.31 -3.15
C LEU A 244 6.43 -5.69 -3.45
N THR A 245 6.58 -6.65 -2.53
CA THR A 245 5.99 -8.00 -2.66
C THR A 245 4.47 -7.90 -2.70
N PHE A 246 3.90 -7.12 -1.81
CA PHE A 246 2.46 -6.89 -1.76
C PHE A 246 1.96 -6.23 -3.05
N GLU A 247 2.63 -5.17 -3.51
CA GLU A 247 2.26 -4.48 -4.75
C GLU A 247 2.36 -5.43 -5.96
N SER A 248 3.43 -6.22 -6.04
CA SER A 248 3.64 -7.19 -7.11
C SER A 248 2.55 -8.26 -7.12
N THR A 249 2.19 -8.76 -5.94
CA THR A 249 1.11 -9.73 -5.76
C THR A 249 -0.23 -9.16 -6.22
N MET A 250 -0.56 -7.93 -5.81
CA MET A 250 -1.81 -7.28 -6.23
C MET A 250 -1.84 -7.03 -7.75
N ASN A 251 -0.72 -6.60 -8.32
CA ASN A 251 -0.60 -6.45 -9.77
C ASN A 251 -0.76 -7.78 -10.52
N TRP A 252 -0.23 -8.87 -9.96
CA TRP A 252 -0.40 -10.21 -10.52
C TRP A 252 -1.85 -10.66 -10.43
N VAL A 253 -2.52 -10.49 -9.28
CA VAL A 253 -3.95 -10.78 -9.11
C VAL A 253 -4.80 -10.02 -10.12
N MET A 254 -4.56 -8.70 -10.28
CA MET A 254 -5.27 -7.88 -11.27
C MET A 254 -5.08 -8.40 -12.70
N ARG A 255 -3.86 -8.77 -13.06
CA ARG A 255 -3.57 -9.28 -14.40
C ARG A 255 -4.20 -10.65 -14.69
N ARG A 256 -4.25 -11.51 -13.67
CA ARG A 256 -4.70 -12.90 -13.79
C ARG A 256 -6.21 -13.02 -13.77
N TYR A 257 -6.88 -12.26 -12.88
CA TYR A 257 -8.30 -12.45 -12.60
C TYR A 257 -9.20 -11.35 -13.16
N PHE A 258 -8.65 -10.18 -13.53
CA PHE A 258 -9.41 -9.04 -14.06
C PHE A 258 -8.89 -8.52 -15.41
N PRO A 259 -8.73 -9.38 -16.44
CA PRO A 259 -8.15 -8.96 -17.72
C PRO A 259 -9.04 -7.97 -18.49
N TRP A 260 -10.34 -7.97 -18.24
CA TRP A 260 -11.32 -7.08 -18.89
C TRP A 260 -11.16 -5.62 -18.47
N TYR A 261 -10.81 -5.34 -17.22
CA TYR A 261 -10.63 -3.97 -16.73
C TYR A 261 -9.53 -3.19 -17.46
N ARG A 262 -8.59 -3.90 -18.09
CA ARG A 262 -7.47 -3.31 -18.84
C ARG A 262 -7.83 -2.83 -20.24
N ARG A 263 -8.96 -3.27 -20.78
CA ARG A 263 -9.39 -2.93 -22.16
C ARG A 263 -10.07 -1.58 -22.22
N GLU A 264 -10.77 -1.17 -21.15
CA GLU A 264 -11.48 0.11 -21.08
C GLU A 264 -10.53 1.33 -20.98
N GLY A 265 -9.35 1.17 -20.35
CA GLY A 265 -8.36 2.25 -20.23
C GLY A 265 -7.48 2.52 -21.46
N ARG A 266 -7.63 1.77 -22.55
CA ARG A 266 -6.87 1.97 -23.81
C ARG A 266 -7.66 2.60 -24.95
N GLY A 267 -8.92 2.92 -24.72
CA GLY A 267 -9.83 3.47 -25.73
C GLY A 267 -10.20 4.93 -25.52
N ALA A 268 -9.53 5.65 -24.61
CA ALA A 268 -9.71 7.10 -24.41
C ALA A 268 -8.44 7.87 -24.82
#